data_72566f15ed7999554c085117e5d8c796
#
_entry.id   72566f15ed7999554c085117e5d8c796
#
_cell.length_a   1.000
_cell.length_b   1.000
_cell.length_c   1.000
_cell.angle_alpha   90.00
_cell.angle_beta   90.00
_cell.angle_gamma   90.00
#
_symmetry.space_group_name_H-M   'P 1'
#
loop_
_entity.id
_entity.type
_entity.pdbx_description
1 polymer ?
#
loop_
_entity_poly.entity_id
_entity_poly.type
_entity_poly.pdbx_seq_one_letter_code
_entity_poly.pdbx_strand_id
1 'polypeptide(L)'
;MSETPNVRELGIRSRAAVTAGDREGWLGLFAEDAVVQDPIGPSPFDPEGTGHRGIAAIANFYDTVIASSEAIEFEITDSYLCGDEVADVGIIRTTLAGGTHQAVVHGVYTYRGDGDGKIAALRAFWEFDALEMVELDQ
;
A
#
# COMPACT_ATOMS: atom_id res chain seq x y z
N MET A 1 -9.35 7.52 -27.57
CA MET A 1 -8.13 6.74 -27.33
C MET A 1 -7.82 6.71 -25.84
N SER A 2 -7.75 5.53 -25.27
CA SER A 2 -7.46 5.44 -23.86
C SER A 2 -5.95 5.59 -23.63
N GLU A 3 -5.57 6.45 -22.73
CA GLU A 3 -4.18 6.61 -22.38
C GLU A 3 -3.83 5.64 -21.25
N THR A 4 -2.62 5.09 -21.33
CA THR A 4 -2.10 4.27 -20.23
C THR A 4 -1.90 5.19 -19.02
N PRO A 5 -2.47 4.84 -17.86
CA PRO A 5 -2.26 5.66 -16.66
C PRO A 5 -0.79 5.68 -16.27
N ASN A 6 -0.31 6.84 -15.82
CA ASN A 6 1.04 6.91 -15.29
C ASN A 6 1.06 6.30 -13.89
N VAL A 7 2.25 6.07 -13.35
CA VAL A 7 2.36 5.35 -12.08
C VAL A 7 1.82 6.16 -10.89
N ARG A 8 1.82 7.49 -10.98
CA ARG A 8 1.17 8.31 -9.93
C ARG A 8 -0.33 8.02 -9.87
N GLU A 9 -0.98 7.93 -11.03
CA GLU A 9 -2.41 7.60 -11.09
C GLU A 9 -2.67 6.20 -10.55
N LEU A 10 -1.78 5.25 -10.84
CA LEU A 10 -1.90 3.90 -10.31
C LEU A 10 -1.82 3.89 -8.78
N GLY A 11 -0.92 4.69 -8.21
CA GLY A 11 -0.82 4.83 -6.76
C GLY A 11 -2.09 5.43 -6.15
N ILE A 12 -2.66 6.44 -6.81
CA ILE A 12 -3.93 7.04 -6.36
C ILE A 12 -5.05 6.01 -6.39
N ARG A 13 -5.15 5.23 -7.47
CA ARG A 13 -6.16 4.16 -7.59
C ARG A 13 -5.95 3.05 -6.56
N SER A 14 -4.70 2.72 -6.27
CA SER A 14 -4.35 1.73 -5.26
C SER A 14 -4.89 2.15 -3.89
N ARG A 15 -4.60 3.38 -3.48
CA ARG A 15 -5.06 3.88 -2.18
C ARG A 15 -6.58 3.98 -2.12
N ALA A 16 -7.21 4.43 -3.21
CA ALA A 16 -8.67 4.52 -3.27
C ALA A 16 -9.32 3.14 -3.13
N ALA A 17 -8.76 2.11 -3.78
CA ALA A 17 -9.28 0.75 -3.68
C ALA A 17 -9.13 0.20 -2.27
N VAL A 18 -7.99 0.46 -1.61
CA VAL A 18 -7.77 0.02 -0.23
C VAL A 18 -8.78 0.68 0.71
N THR A 19 -8.95 1.99 0.60
CA THR A 19 -9.91 2.72 1.44
C THR A 19 -11.34 2.24 1.22
N ALA A 20 -11.69 1.88 -0.01
CA ALA A 20 -13.02 1.39 -0.34
C ALA A 20 -13.24 -0.09 0.01
N GLY A 21 -12.18 -0.81 0.38
CA GLY A 21 -12.27 -2.25 0.60
C GLY A 21 -12.49 -3.04 -0.69
N ASP A 22 -12.05 -2.50 -1.82
CA ASP A 22 -12.23 -3.10 -3.13
C ASP A 22 -11.06 -4.03 -3.47
N ARG A 23 -11.12 -5.25 -2.97
CA ARG A 23 -10.06 -6.25 -3.15
C ARG A 23 -9.76 -6.52 -4.61
N GLU A 24 -10.79 -6.79 -5.40
CA GLU A 24 -10.62 -7.12 -6.82
C GLU A 24 -10.08 -5.94 -7.61
N GLY A 25 -10.57 -4.73 -7.33
CA GLY A 25 -10.06 -3.52 -7.97
C GLY A 25 -8.60 -3.28 -7.64
N TRP A 26 -8.21 -3.51 -6.39
CA TRP A 26 -6.82 -3.35 -5.97
C TRP A 26 -5.90 -4.37 -6.66
N LEU A 27 -6.26 -5.65 -6.61
CA LEU A 27 -5.46 -6.71 -7.24
C LEU A 27 -5.32 -6.50 -8.74
N GLY A 28 -6.35 -5.98 -9.39
CA GLY A 28 -6.33 -5.71 -10.82
C GLY A 28 -5.35 -4.64 -11.25
N LEU A 29 -4.81 -3.86 -10.31
CA LEU A 29 -3.82 -2.82 -10.62
C LEU A 29 -2.39 -3.36 -10.76
N PHE A 30 -2.14 -4.59 -10.30
CA PHE A 30 -0.79 -5.14 -10.24
C PHE A 30 -0.48 -6.05 -11.42
N ALA A 31 0.78 -6.01 -11.88
CA ALA A 31 1.28 -6.96 -12.86
C ALA A 31 1.35 -8.36 -12.23
N GLU A 32 1.32 -9.41 -13.06
CA GLU A 32 1.32 -10.79 -12.56
C GLU A 32 2.51 -11.12 -11.67
N ASP A 33 3.67 -10.54 -11.98
CA ASP A 33 4.92 -10.79 -11.24
C ASP A 33 5.27 -9.62 -10.30
N ALA A 34 4.31 -8.78 -9.96
CA ALA A 34 4.55 -7.63 -9.10
C ALA A 34 5.02 -8.06 -7.71
N VAL A 35 5.67 -7.13 -7.01
CA VAL A 35 6.09 -7.33 -5.62
C VAL A 35 5.51 -6.23 -4.74
N VAL A 36 5.05 -6.61 -3.56
CA VAL A 36 4.60 -5.67 -2.52
C VAL A 36 5.50 -5.85 -1.30
N GLN A 37 6.10 -4.76 -0.85
CA GLN A 37 6.91 -4.72 0.37
C GLN A 37 6.42 -3.56 1.23
N ASP A 38 5.80 -3.88 2.35
CA ASP A 38 5.13 -2.86 3.18
C ASP A 38 5.20 -3.27 4.66
N PRO A 39 6.25 -2.86 5.38
CA PRO A 39 7.44 -2.13 4.91
C PRO A 39 8.47 -3.04 4.25
N ILE A 40 9.47 -2.41 3.64
CA ILE A 40 10.61 -3.14 3.07
C ILE A 40 11.38 -3.83 4.20
N GLY A 41 11.81 -5.05 3.95
CA GLY A 41 12.62 -5.82 4.90
C GLY A 41 11.79 -6.68 5.84
N PRO A 42 12.44 -7.37 6.79
CA PRO A 42 11.73 -8.26 7.71
C PRO A 42 10.75 -7.50 8.60
N SER A 43 9.55 -8.05 8.74
CA SER A 43 8.50 -7.50 9.59
C SER A 43 7.56 -8.63 10.01
N PRO A 44 6.61 -8.38 10.94
CA PRO A 44 5.60 -9.39 11.26
C PRO A 44 4.77 -9.83 10.07
N PHE A 45 4.67 -8.99 9.03
CA PHE A 45 3.89 -9.31 7.82
C PHE A 45 4.72 -10.06 6.78
N ASP A 46 6.04 -10.04 6.92
CA ASP A 46 6.99 -10.62 5.97
C ASP A 46 8.26 -10.99 6.73
N PRO A 47 8.23 -12.10 7.50
CA PRO A 47 9.35 -12.42 8.41
C PRO A 47 10.71 -12.56 7.73
N GLU A 48 10.74 -13.01 6.48
CA GLU A 48 11.99 -13.17 5.74
C GLU A 48 12.42 -11.89 5.01
N GLY A 49 11.52 -10.92 4.88
CA GLY A 49 11.83 -9.65 4.24
C GLY A 49 12.04 -9.73 2.73
N THR A 50 11.51 -10.78 2.08
CA THR A 50 11.68 -10.97 0.64
C THR A 50 10.59 -10.36 -0.20
N GLY A 51 9.52 -9.87 0.41
CA GLY A 51 8.38 -9.28 -0.26
C GLY A 51 7.32 -10.31 -0.63
N HIS A 52 6.13 -9.78 -0.94
CA HIS A 52 5.00 -10.58 -1.41
C HIS A 52 5.04 -10.55 -2.94
N ARG A 53 5.46 -11.66 -3.55
CA ARG A 53 5.72 -11.73 -4.99
C ARG A 53 4.63 -12.50 -5.71
N GLY A 54 4.07 -11.89 -6.76
CA GLY A 54 3.00 -12.46 -7.56
C GLY A 54 1.63 -12.21 -6.98
N ILE A 55 0.60 -12.34 -7.81
CA ILE A 55 -0.76 -11.98 -7.43
C ILE A 55 -1.28 -12.83 -6.25
N ALA A 56 -0.94 -14.13 -6.21
CA ALA A 56 -1.41 -14.97 -5.11
C ALA A 56 -0.84 -14.51 -3.75
N ALA A 57 0.45 -14.16 -3.70
CA ALA A 57 1.06 -13.66 -2.47
C ALA A 57 0.53 -12.28 -2.10
N ILE A 58 0.30 -11.42 -3.09
CA ILE A 58 -0.26 -10.08 -2.88
C ILE A 58 -1.70 -10.19 -2.37
N ALA A 59 -2.49 -11.11 -2.92
CA ALA A 59 -3.85 -11.37 -2.43
C ALA A 59 -3.84 -11.84 -0.98
N ASN A 60 -2.89 -12.71 -0.63
CA ASN A 60 -2.75 -13.16 0.76
C ASN A 60 -2.39 -12.00 1.69
N PHE A 61 -1.50 -11.10 1.26
CA PHE A 61 -1.17 -9.89 2.01
C PHE A 61 -2.43 -9.04 2.24
N TYR A 62 -3.24 -8.85 1.20
CA TYR A 62 -4.50 -8.11 1.33
C TYR A 62 -5.39 -8.76 2.39
N ASP A 63 -5.58 -10.06 2.30
CA ASP A 63 -6.51 -10.77 3.17
C ASP A 63 -6.06 -10.80 4.64
N THR A 64 -4.74 -10.86 4.89
CA THR A 64 -4.22 -10.97 6.25
C THR A 64 -3.93 -9.62 6.90
N VAL A 65 -3.57 -8.60 6.11
CA VAL A 65 -3.16 -7.30 6.64
C VAL A 65 -4.22 -6.23 6.39
N ILE A 66 -4.63 -6.05 5.16
CA ILE A 66 -5.53 -4.96 4.78
C ILE A 66 -6.97 -5.26 5.22
N ALA A 67 -7.47 -6.43 4.88
CA ALA A 67 -8.87 -6.79 5.15
C ALA A 67 -9.16 -6.98 6.64
N SER A 68 -8.15 -7.18 7.47
CA SER A 68 -8.34 -7.31 8.91
C SER A 68 -8.57 -5.97 9.61
N SER A 69 -8.41 -4.87 8.90
CA SER A 69 -8.57 -3.52 9.45
C SER A 69 -10.01 -3.03 9.30
N GLU A 70 -10.47 -2.22 10.25
CA GLU A 70 -11.80 -1.60 10.17
C GLU A 70 -11.83 -0.49 9.10
N ALA A 71 -10.76 0.30 9.02
CA ALA A 71 -10.66 1.38 8.05
C ALA A 71 -9.19 1.71 7.80
N ILE A 72 -8.88 2.15 6.59
CA ILE A 72 -7.54 2.62 6.24
C ILE A 72 -7.69 3.93 5.49
N GLU A 73 -7.03 4.98 5.99
CA GLU A 73 -7.05 6.31 5.39
C GLU A 73 -5.62 6.75 5.07
N PHE A 74 -5.48 7.47 3.98
CA PHE A 74 -4.19 7.98 3.52
C PHE A 74 -4.22 9.50 3.47
N GLU A 75 -3.14 10.12 3.92
CA GLU A 75 -2.95 11.55 3.78
C GLU A 75 -1.61 11.77 3.10
N ILE A 76 -1.64 12.05 1.80
CA ILE A 76 -0.42 12.26 1.02
C ILE A 76 -0.10 13.74 0.99
N THR A 77 1.07 14.12 1.49
CA THR A 77 1.49 15.51 1.59
C THR A 77 2.37 15.94 0.42
N ASP A 78 3.10 15.01 -0.16
CA ASP A 78 4.01 15.29 -1.27
C ASP A 78 4.04 14.10 -2.21
N SER A 79 4.30 14.36 -3.49
CA SER A 79 4.37 13.31 -4.51
C SER A 79 5.38 13.72 -5.58
N TYR A 80 6.29 12.81 -5.89
CA TYR A 80 7.35 13.04 -6.86
C TYR A 80 7.33 11.95 -7.93
N LEU A 81 7.02 12.33 -9.15
CA LEU A 81 6.97 11.41 -10.29
C LEU A 81 8.25 11.54 -11.11
N CYS A 82 8.98 10.45 -11.21
CA CYS A 82 10.27 10.41 -11.94
C CYS A 82 10.28 9.17 -12.82
N GLY A 83 10.20 9.37 -14.13
CA GLY A 83 10.18 8.24 -15.06
C GLY A 83 8.98 7.32 -14.81
N ASP A 84 9.25 6.05 -14.58
CA ASP A 84 8.22 5.05 -14.29
C ASP A 84 8.01 4.79 -12.80
N GLU A 85 8.53 5.68 -11.95
CA GLU A 85 8.39 5.54 -10.50
C GLU A 85 7.82 6.80 -9.87
N VAL A 86 7.05 6.62 -8.80
CA VAL A 86 6.54 7.74 -8.00
C VAL A 86 6.86 7.48 -6.53
N ALA A 87 7.24 8.54 -5.83
CA ALA A 87 7.43 8.49 -4.38
C ALA A 87 6.40 9.41 -3.73
N ASP A 88 5.50 8.83 -2.96
CA ASP A 88 4.44 9.56 -2.27
C ASP A 88 4.78 9.62 -0.78
N VAL A 89 4.85 10.83 -0.24
CA VAL A 89 5.18 11.06 1.17
C VAL A 89 3.87 11.29 1.92
N GLY A 90 3.68 10.60 3.03
CA GLY A 90 2.45 10.81 3.76
C GLY A 90 2.27 9.93 4.97
N ILE A 91 1.02 9.88 5.41
CA ILE A 91 0.61 9.20 6.63
C ILE A 91 -0.47 8.20 6.27
N ILE A 92 -0.36 6.98 6.82
CA ILE A 92 -1.42 5.99 6.76
C ILE A 92 -2.01 5.85 8.16
N ARG A 93 -3.33 5.98 8.26
CA ARG A 93 -4.05 5.75 9.51
C ARG A 93 -4.90 4.50 9.35
N THR A 94 -4.55 3.47 10.10
CA THR A 94 -5.24 2.18 10.06
C THR A 94 -6.02 1.98 11.35
N THR A 95 -7.34 1.96 11.26
CA THR A 95 -8.19 1.63 12.40
C THR A 95 -8.22 0.13 12.54
N LEU A 96 -7.78 -0.36 13.69
CA LEU A 96 -7.65 -1.80 13.94
C LEU A 96 -9.00 -2.45 14.24
N ALA A 97 -9.03 -3.76 14.13
CA ALA A 97 -10.23 -4.54 14.45
C ALA A 97 -10.75 -4.17 15.85
N GLY A 98 -12.05 -3.96 15.97
CA GLY A 98 -12.67 -3.47 17.21
C GLY A 98 -12.88 -1.98 17.26
N GLY A 99 -12.19 -1.20 16.42
CA GLY A 99 -12.42 0.24 16.26
C GLY A 99 -11.94 1.12 17.40
N THR A 100 -11.16 0.59 18.35
CA THR A 100 -10.73 1.35 19.53
C THR A 100 -9.34 1.96 19.40
N HIS A 101 -8.53 1.45 18.48
CA HIS A 101 -7.16 1.91 18.29
C HIS A 101 -6.85 2.14 16.82
N GLN A 102 -5.97 3.09 16.57
CA GLN A 102 -5.54 3.44 15.23
C GLN A 102 -4.02 3.45 15.18
N ALA A 103 -3.46 2.72 14.22
CA ALA A 103 -2.03 2.76 13.95
C ALA A 103 -1.76 3.91 12.98
N VAL A 104 -0.81 4.77 13.33
CA VAL A 104 -0.41 5.92 12.51
C VAL A 104 1.01 5.70 12.03
N VAL A 105 1.17 5.67 10.71
CA VAL A 105 2.44 5.35 10.06
C VAL A 105 2.85 6.52 9.18
N HIS A 106 4.02 7.10 9.45
CA HIS A 106 4.63 8.13 8.62
C HIS A 106 5.67 7.46 7.71
N GLY A 107 5.59 7.72 6.42
CA GLY A 107 6.53 7.06 5.52
C GLY A 107 6.52 7.59 4.11
N VAL A 108 7.28 6.88 3.28
CA VAL A 108 7.36 7.15 1.84
C VAL A 108 6.91 5.88 1.14
N TYR A 109 5.94 6.02 0.24
CA TYR A 109 5.32 4.90 -0.45
C TYR A 109 5.66 5.03 -1.93
N THR A 110 6.39 4.05 -2.46
CA THR A 110 6.85 4.12 -3.85
C THR A 110 6.14 3.08 -4.70
N TYR A 111 5.84 3.47 -5.93
CA TYR A 111 5.24 2.58 -6.92
C TYR A 111 6.10 2.64 -8.17
N ARG A 112 6.38 1.48 -8.76
CA ARG A 112 7.01 1.41 -10.07
C ARG A 112 6.03 0.80 -11.06
N GLY A 113 5.89 1.43 -12.24
CA GLY A 113 5.03 0.93 -13.29
C GLY A 113 5.74 -0.11 -14.14
N ASP A 114 4.97 -0.97 -14.80
CA ASP A 114 5.51 -2.00 -15.70
C ASP A 114 5.59 -1.55 -17.16
N GLY A 115 5.14 -0.32 -17.45
CA GLY A 115 5.10 0.20 -18.82
C GLY A 115 3.80 -0.11 -19.56
N ASP A 116 2.96 -0.99 -19.01
CA ASP A 116 1.71 -1.42 -19.65
C ASP A 116 0.48 -1.05 -18.82
N GLY A 117 0.61 -0.10 -17.91
CA GLY A 117 -0.52 0.38 -17.12
C GLY A 117 -0.78 -0.41 -15.85
N LYS A 118 0.20 -1.20 -15.39
CA LYS A 118 0.10 -1.96 -14.15
C LYS A 118 1.22 -1.57 -13.20
N ILE A 119 1.06 -1.90 -11.91
CA ILE A 119 2.07 -1.70 -10.90
C ILE A 119 3.00 -2.92 -10.89
N ALA A 120 4.29 -2.67 -11.07
CA ALA A 120 5.30 -3.72 -10.99
C ALA A 120 5.84 -3.89 -9.59
N ALA A 121 5.86 -2.81 -8.80
CA ALA A 121 6.33 -2.87 -7.42
C ALA A 121 5.68 -1.78 -6.58
N LEU A 122 5.24 -2.16 -5.39
CA LEU A 122 4.82 -1.23 -4.34
C LEU A 122 5.78 -1.45 -3.18
N ARG A 123 6.56 -0.43 -2.85
CA ARG A 123 7.56 -0.53 -1.80
C ARG A 123 7.39 0.62 -0.83
N ALA A 124 7.13 0.30 0.42
CA ALA A 124 6.88 1.29 1.45
C ALA A 124 8.06 1.40 2.41
N PHE A 125 8.44 2.63 2.71
CA PHE A 125 9.55 2.98 3.58
C PHE A 125 8.99 3.55 4.87
N TRP A 126 8.85 2.72 5.90
CA TRP A 126 8.46 3.15 7.23
C TRP A 126 9.03 2.18 8.26
N GLU A 127 9.25 2.69 9.45
CA GLU A 127 9.87 1.90 10.51
C GLU A 127 8.78 1.33 11.43
N PHE A 128 8.70 0.01 11.50
CA PHE A 128 7.68 -0.66 12.29
C PHE A 128 7.71 -0.23 13.75
N ASP A 129 8.91 -0.05 14.31
CA ASP A 129 9.08 0.34 15.71
C ASP A 129 8.72 1.82 15.95
N ALA A 130 8.57 2.61 14.91
CA ALA A 130 8.23 4.02 15.02
C ALA A 130 6.75 4.32 14.80
N LEU A 131 5.93 3.32 14.49
CA LEU A 131 4.50 3.56 14.32
C LEU A 131 3.89 4.01 15.64
N GLU A 132 2.90 4.89 15.55
CA GLU A 132 2.20 5.40 16.71
C GLU A 132 0.87 4.66 16.87
N MET A 133 0.54 4.31 18.10
CA MET A 133 -0.75 3.71 18.40
C MET A 133 -1.60 4.73 19.14
N VAL A 134 -2.72 5.11 18.54
CA VAL A 134 -3.61 6.14 19.09
C VAL A 134 -4.89 5.49 19.54
N GLU A 135 -5.32 5.81 20.75
CA GLU A 135 -6.62 5.37 21.26
C GLU A 135 -7.69 6.34 20.75
N LEU A 136 -8.75 5.76 20.19
CA LEU A 136 -9.83 6.56 19.62
C LEU A 136 -10.92 6.79 20.68
N ASP A 137 -11.41 8.01 20.74
CA ASP A 137 -12.56 8.35 21.60
C ASP A 137 -13.82 7.74 21.02
N GLN A 138 -14.70 7.32 21.90
CA GLN A 138 -15.97 6.71 21.51
C GLN A 138 -17.14 7.62 21.88
#